data_81b7fc37239236f59af2f2c781020291
#
_entry.id   81b7fc37239236f59af2f2c781020291
#
_cell.length_a   1.000
_cell.length_b   1.000
_cell.length_c   1.000
_cell.angle_alpha   90.00
_cell.angle_beta   90.00
_cell.angle_gamma   90.00
#
_symmetry.space_group_name_H-M   'P 1'
#
loop_
_entity.id
_entity.type
_entity.pdbx_description
1 polymer ?
#
loop_
_entity_poly.entity_id
_entity_poly.type
_entity_poly.pdbx_seq_one_letter_code
_entity_poly.pdbx_strand_id
1 'polypeptide(L)'
;EADLAQTALTQPALFAIEYALARWWQHQGLLPDLLVGHSLGEFTAAVIAGVMPVADAARLVALRGQLIQALPAGAMLAVRQPAAKVAPRLPSELSIATINAPEACVVAGPEAAIDALAQQLEAEGIANQRLKTSHAFHSAMMEPAVSPFERAVSRVRLSAPTIPIVSGRTGRPLTDAEATDPHWWAAQLRDTVRFADAVQHVLAESPDSTFLEVGPGRILVNLVRRAAPARKAPACVASLESADD
;
A
#
# COMPACT_ATOMS: atom_id res chain seq x y z
N GLU A 1 7.14 10.22 -19.48
CA GLU A 1 5.93 9.85 -18.70
C GLU A 1 5.49 8.41 -18.96
N ALA A 2 5.42 7.97 -20.25
CA ALA A 2 5.01 6.59 -20.58
C ALA A 2 5.88 5.51 -19.90
N ASP A 3 7.18 5.73 -19.78
CA ASP A 3 8.09 4.77 -19.14
C ASP A 3 7.86 4.69 -17.61
N LEU A 4 7.51 5.80 -16.96
CA LEU A 4 7.18 5.81 -15.53
C LEU A 4 5.85 5.13 -15.20
N ALA A 5 5.01 4.82 -16.19
CA ALA A 5 3.80 4.01 -16.00
C ALA A 5 4.10 2.50 -15.86
N GLN A 6 5.33 2.07 -16.20
CA GLN A 6 5.76 0.68 -16.04
C GLN A 6 6.09 0.39 -14.58
N THR A 7 5.44 -0.61 -13.97
CA THR A 7 5.61 -0.91 -12.53
C THR A 7 7.05 -1.27 -12.17
N ALA A 8 7.83 -1.83 -13.11
CA ALA A 8 9.25 -2.11 -12.95
C ALA A 8 10.10 -0.85 -12.72
N LEU A 9 9.66 0.31 -13.20
CA LEU A 9 10.32 1.60 -13.02
C LEU A 9 9.66 2.45 -11.93
N THR A 10 8.32 2.45 -11.89
CA THR A 10 7.56 3.24 -10.91
C THR A 10 7.91 2.88 -9.48
N GLN A 11 7.98 1.57 -9.17
CA GLN A 11 8.22 1.13 -7.80
C GLN A 11 9.59 1.57 -7.26
N PRO A 12 10.72 1.31 -7.93
CA PRO A 12 12.01 1.79 -7.43
C PRO A 12 12.15 3.31 -7.44
N ALA A 13 11.53 4.02 -8.39
CA ALA A 13 11.52 5.48 -8.41
C ALA A 13 10.75 6.05 -7.20
N LEU A 14 9.58 5.50 -6.91
CA LEU A 14 8.77 5.91 -5.76
C LEU A 14 9.50 5.64 -4.45
N PHE A 15 10.04 4.42 -4.27
CA PHE A 15 10.84 4.07 -3.09
C PHE A 15 12.03 5.01 -2.89
N ALA A 16 12.74 5.38 -3.95
CA ALA A 16 13.88 6.29 -3.86
C ALA A 16 13.47 7.69 -3.37
N ILE A 17 12.36 8.22 -3.88
CA ILE A 17 11.82 9.53 -3.47
C ILE A 17 11.33 9.46 -2.02
N GLU A 18 10.57 8.44 -1.66
CA GLU A 18 10.07 8.25 -0.30
C GLU A 18 11.22 8.14 0.71
N TYR A 19 12.22 7.31 0.41
CA TYR A 19 13.39 7.19 1.28
C TYR A 19 14.17 8.50 1.41
N ALA A 20 14.41 9.20 0.30
CA ALA A 20 15.13 10.47 0.32
C ALA A 20 14.40 11.53 1.16
N LEU A 21 13.08 11.64 1.01
CA LEU A 21 12.24 12.55 1.79
C LEU A 21 12.23 12.18 3.27
N ALA A 22 12.10 10.88 3.60
CA ALA A 22 12.14 10.43 4.99
C ALA A 22 13.48 10.80 5.66
N ARG A 23 14.59 10.59 4.96
CA ARG A 23 15.93 10.97 5.44
C ARG A 23 16.10 12.48 5.57
N TRP A 24 15.51 13.24 4.65
CA TRP A 24 15.53 14.70 4.72
C TRP A 24 14.78 15.21 5.94
N TRP A 25 13.57 14.70 6.22
CA TRP A 25 12.81 15.07 7.40
C TRP A 25 13.54 14.70 8.71
N GLN A 26 14.16 13.51 8.76
CA GLN A 26 14.99 13.12 9.90
C GLN A 26 16.18 14.08 10.10
N HIS A 27 16.80 14.54 8.99
CA HIS A 27 17.89 15.52 9.06
C HIS A 27 17.40 16.90 9.55
N GLN A 28 16.15 17.27 9.29
CA GLN A 28 15.52 18.48 9.83
C GLN A 28 15.10 18.31 11.32
N GLY A 29 15.37 17.17 11.94
CA GLY A 29 15.03 16.90 13.33
C GLY A 29 13.63 16.34 13.55
N LEU A 30 12.85 16.07 12.49
CA LEU A 30 11.55 15.44 12.60
C LEU A 30 11.72 13.92 12.60
N LEU A 31 11.55 13.30 13.77
CA LEU A 31 11.63 11.85 13.94
C LEU A 31 10.21 11.29 14.05
N PRO A 32 9.90 10.19 13.35
CA PRO A 32 8.60 9.55 13.48
C PRO A 32 8.51 8.74 14.79
N ASP A 33 7.38 8.86 15.48
CA ASP A 33 7.04 7.99 16.62
C ASP A 33 6.49 6.64 16.13
N LEU A 34 5.90 6.62 14.93
CA LEU A 34 5.26 5.46 14.33
C LEU A 34 5.27 5.58 12.81
N LEU A 35 5.31 4.46 12.12
CA LEU A 35 5.30 4.38 10.66
C LEU A 35 4.07 3.60 10.17
N VAL A 36 3.46 4.08 9.09
CA VAL A 36 2.39 3.39 8.36
C VAL A 36 2.75 3.40 6.88
N GLY A 37 2.82 2.23 6.26
CA GLY A 37 3.02 2.10 4.83
C GLY A 37 1.74 1.71 4.09
N HIS A 38 1.58 2.19 2.85
CA HIS A 38 0.57 1.69 1.93
C HIS A 38 1.27 0.90 0.83
N SER A 39 1.06 -0.42 0.78
CA SER A 39 1.68 -1.29 -0.23
C SER A 39 3.21 -1.11 -0.25
N LEU A 40 3.77 -0.56 -1.33
CA LEU A 40 5.20 -0.30 -1.48
C LEU A 40 5.79 0.49 -0.31
N GLY A 41 5.07 1.46 0.21
CA GLY A 41 5.52 2.31 1.32
C GLY A 41 5.89 1.54 2.60
N GLU A 42 5.46 0.28 2.77
CA GLU A 42 5.92 -0.56 3.89
C GLU A 42 7.42 -0.92 3.78
N PHE A 43 7.98 -0.99 2.57
CA PHE A 43 9.43 -1.19 2.38
C PHE A 43 10.22 0.06 2.80
N THR A 44 9.72 1.23 2.51
CA THR A 44 10.30 2.50 3.00
C THR A 44 10.22 2.55 4.53
N ALA A 45 9.06 2.25 5.11
CA ALA A 45 8.88 2.16 6.55
C ALA A 45 9.84 1.14 7.20
N ALA A 46 10.00 -0.04 6.59
CA ALA A 46 10.92 -1.07 7.06
C ALA A 46 12.38 -0.60 7.10
N VAL A 47 12.82 0.15 6.08
CA VAL A 47 14.19 0.72 6.07
C VAL A 47 14.37 1.79 7.16
N ILE A 48 13.39 2.68 7.30
CA ILE A 48 13.44 3.75 8.31
C ILE A 48 13.40 3.18 9.73
N ALA A 49 12.63 2.09 9.94
CA ALA A 49 12.59 1.38 11.22
C ALA A 49 13.78 0.44 11.47
N GLY A 50 14.71 0.30 10.52
CA GLY A 50 15.89 -0.57 10.68
C GLY A 50 15.62 -2.06 10.47
N VAL A 51 14.48 -2.45 9.90
CA VAL A 51 14.14 -3.85 9.61
C VAL A 51 15.07 -4.43 8.57
N MET A 52 15.40 -3.67 7.53
CA MET A 52 16.32 -4.09 6.46
C MET A 52 17.21 -2.95 5.99
N PRO A 53 18.43 -3.25 5.47
CA PRO A 53 19.32 -2.23 4.88
C PRO A 53 18.69 -1.61 3.63
N VAL A 54 18.91 -0.31 3.41
CA VAL A 54 18.38 0.41 2.22
C VAL A 54 18.82 -0.21 0.90
N ALA A 55 20.08 -0.68 0.81
CA ALA A 55 20.59 -1.31 -0.41
C ALA A 55 19.86 -2.62 -0.75
N ASP A 56 19.49 -3.39 0.25
CA ASP A 56 18.73 -4.63 0.07
C ASP A 56 17.26 -4.32 -0.26
N ALA A 57 16.64 -3.38 0.45
CA ALA A 57 15.28 -2.92 0.14
C ALA A 57 15.17 -2.39 -1.30
N ALA A 58 16.14 -1.60 -1.77
CA ALA A 58 16.15 -1.10 -3.15
C ALA A 58 16.22 -2.25 -4.18
N ARG A 59 17.03 -3.27 -3.93
CA ARG A 59 17.08 -4.48 -4.79
C ARG A 59 15.78 -5.26 -4.76
N LEU A 60 15.18 -5.43 -3.57
CA LEU A 60 13.89 -6.11 -3.42
C LEU A 60 12.77 -5.35 -4.13
N VAL A 61 12.70 -4.04 -3.99
CA VAL A 61 11.69 -3.21 -4.66
C VAL A 61 11.84 -3.25 -6.19
N ALA A 62 13.08 -3.19 -6.69
CA ALA A 62 13.34 -3.34 -8.13
C ALA A 62 12.91 -4.73 -8.64
N LEU A 63 13.25 -5.80 -7.90
CA LEU A 63 12.82 -7.16 -8.22
C LEU A 63 11.28 -7.30 -8.15
N ARG A 64 10.64 -6.73 -7.12
CA ARG A 64 9.19 -6.69 -6.98
C ARG A 64 8.52 -6.11 -8.22
N GLY A 65 9.01 -4.95 -8.66
CA GLY A 65 8.52 -4.31 -9.88
C GLY A 65 8.68 -5.17 -11.14
N GLN A 66 9.86 -5.81 -11.28
CA GLN A 66 10.15 -6.71 -12.42
C GLN A 66 9.27 -7.96 -12.42
N LEU A 67 9.12 -8.62 -11.26
CA LEU A 67 8.28 -9.82 -11.13
C LEU A 67 6.82 -9.51 -11.47
N ILE A 68 6.29 -8.40 -10.98
CA ILE A 68 4.92 -7.98 -11.28
C ILE A 68 4.77 -7.60 -12.75
N GLN A 69 5.74 -6.86 -13.32
CA GLN A 69 5.70 -6.46 -14.74
C GLN A 69 5.65 -7.65 -15.71
N ALA A 70 6.20 -8.80 -15.29
CA ALA A 70 6.20 -10.03 -16.08
C ALA A 70 4.89 -10.83 -15.97
N LEU A 71 3.98 -10.45 -15.07
CA LEU A 71 2.67 -11.10 -14.92
C LEU A 71 1.68 -10.65 -16.00
N PRO A 72 0.62 -11.40 -16.24
CA PRO A 72 -0.47 -10.96 -17.09
C PRO A 72 -1.05 -9.63 -16.64
N ALA A 73 -1.46 -8.80 -17.61
CA ALA A 73 -2.18 -7.56 -17.34
C ALA A 73 -3.47 -7.82 -16.57
N GLY A 74 -3.88 -6.84 -15.76
CA GLY A 74 -5.10 -6.89 -14.99
C GLY A 74 -5.58 -5.48 -14.68
N ALA A 75 -6.71 -5.39 -14.00
CA ALA A 75 -7.35 -4.12 -13.70
C ALA A 75 -7.70 -3.98 -12.22
N MET A 76 -7.91 -2.73 -11.82
CA MET A 76 -8.37 -2.38 -10.48
C MET A 76 -9.54 -1.39 -10.56
N LEU A 77 -10.53 -1.58 -9.69
CA LEU A 77 -11.75 -0.79 -9.61
C LEU A 77 -11.93 -0.23 -8.20
N ALA A 78 -11.90 1.08 -8.07
CA ALA A 78 -12.30 1.74 -6.83
C ALA A 78 -13.83 1.69 -6.70
N VAL A 79 -14.34 1.23 -5.56
CA VAL A 79 -15.76 1.06 -5.28
C VAL A 79 -16.12 1.86 -4.03
N ARG A 80 -17.16 2.70 -4.12
CA ARG A 80 -17.70 3.47 -2.98
C ARG A 80 -18.71 2.65 -2.17
N GLN A 81 -18.17 1.56 -1.58
CA GLN A 81 -18.90 0.72 -0.63
C GLN A 81 -17.90 0.07 0.34
N PRO A 82 -18.36 -0.27 1.56
CA PRO A 82 -17.57 -1.06 2.49
C PRO A 82 -17.13 -2.39 1.89
N ALA A 83 -15.87 -2.78 2.12
CA ALA A 83 -15.35 -4.07 1.65
C ALA A 83 -16.23 -5.26 2.11
N ALA A 84 -16.81 -5.20 3.31
CA ALA A 84 -17.71 -6.24 3.84
C ALA A 84 -19.01 -6.42 3.00
N LYS A 85 -19.45 -5.39 2.27
CA LYS A 85 -20.60 -5.50 1.36
C LYS A 85 -20.18 -5.98 -0.05
N VAL A 86 -18.97 -5.66 -0.46
CA VAL A 86 -18.45 -6.00 -1.78
C VAL A 86 -17.91 -7.43 -1.83
N ALA A 87 -17.11 -7.84 -0.84
CA ALA A 87 -16.42 -9.13 -0.82
C ALA A 87 -17.33 -10.36 -1.03
N PRO A 88 -18.53 -10.48 -0.41
CA PRO A 88 -19.40 -11.63 -0.61
C PRO A 88 -19.97 -11.77 -2.02
N ARG A 89 -19.87 -10.71 -2.83
CA ARG A 89 -20.41 -10.64 -4.20
C ARG A 89 -19.37 -10.90 -5.27
N LEU A 90 -18.09 -10.98 -4.88
CA LEU A 90 -17.01 -11.14 -5.83
C LEU A 90 -16.92 -12.61 -6.29
N PRO A 91 -16.80 -12.85 -7.60
CA PRO A 91 -16.38 -14.15 -8.11
C PRO A 91 -14.94 -14.44 -7.64
N SER A 92 -14.58 -15.74 -7.65
CA SER A 92 -13.30 -16.23 -7.09
C SER A 92 -12.04 -15.62 -7.71
N GLU A 93 -12.13 -15.12 -8.93
CA GLU A 93 -11.05 -14.47 -9.68
C GLU A 93 -10.82 -13.00 -9.27
N LEU A 94 -11.75 -12.39 -8.56
CA LEU A 94 -11.62 -11.03 -8.02
C LEU A 94 -11.24 -11.04 -6.55
N SER A 95 -10.45 -10.05 -6.16
CA SER A 95 -9.99 -9.89 -4.78
C SER A 95 -10.22 -8.45 -4.29
N ILE A 96 -10.51 -8.28 -3.00
CA ILE A 96 -10.39 -6.96 -2.36
C ILE A 96 -8.90 -6.64 -2.27
N ALA A 97 -8.44 -5.71 -3.07
CA ALA A 97 -7.05 -5.29 -3.12
C ALA A 97 -6.68 -4.33 -1.99
N THR A 98 -7.55 -3.34 -1.73
CA THR A 98 -7.31 -2.37 -0.65
C THR A 98 -8.61 -1.98 0.06
N ILE A 99 -8.51 -1.69 1.36
CA ILE A 99 -9.53 -1.07 2.19
C ILE A 99 -8.97 0.30 2.61
N ASN A 100 -9.31 1.32 1.83
CA ASN A 100 -8.73 2.65 1.97
C ASN A 100 -9.56 3.60 2.85
N ALA A 101 -10.84 3.28 3.05
CA ALA A 101 -11.74 3.97 3.95
C ALA A 101 -12.87 3.02 4.38
N PRO A 102 -13.62 3.32 5.47
CA PRO A 102 -14.74 2.49 5.90
C PRO A 102 -15.79 2.25 4.80
N GLU A 103 -16.04 3.26 3.97
CA GLU A 103 -17.05 3.25 2.90
C GLU A 103 -16.41 3.13 1.49
N ALA A 104 -15.16 2.67 1.38
CA ALA A 104 -14.49 2.54 0.10
C ALA A 104 -13.44 1.44 0.09
N CYS A 105 -13.48 0.62 -0.96
CA CYS A 105 -12.46 -0.40 -1.22
C CYS A 105 -12.02 -0.36 -2.69
N VAL A 106 -10.98 -1.13 -3.00
CA VAL A 106 -10.55 -1.37 -4.37
C VAL A 106 -10.62 -2.88 -4.62
N VAL A 107 -11.20 -3.25 -5.75
CA VAL A 107 -11.25 -4.63 -6.24
C VAL A 107 -10.22 -4.78 -7.35
N ALA A 108 -9.54 -5.92 -7.41
CA ALA A 108 -8.55 -6.21 -8.46
C ALA A 108 -8.73 -7.63 -9.01
N GLY A 109 -8.41 -7.79 -10.29
CA GLY A 109 -8.47 -9.06 -10.98
C GLY A 109 -8.35 -8.93 -12.50
N PRO A 110 -8.74 -9.99 -13.26
CA PRO A 110 -8.76 -9.95 -14.73
C PRO A 110 -9.62 -8.81 -15.28
N GLU A 111 -9.18 -8.20 -16.37
CA GLU A 111 -9.84 -7.02 -16.94
C GLU A 111 -11.32 -7.26 -17.24
N ALA A 112 -11.66 -8.39 -17.87
CA ALA A 112 -13.04 -8.71 -18.22
C ALA A 112 -13.95 -8.86 -16.97
N ALA A 113 -13.43 -9.45 -15.90
CA ALA A 113 -14.19 -9.59 -14.66
C ALA A 113 -14.38 -8.24 -13.93
N ILE A 114 -13.38 -7.36 -13.98
CA ILE A 114 -13.48 -5.99 -13.46
C ILE A 114 -14.49 -5.17 -14.26
N ASP A 115 -14.50 -5.27 -15.60
CA ASP A 115 -15.44 -4.55 -16.44
C ASP A 115 -16.90 -5.03 -16.22
N ALA A 116 -17.10 -6.34 -16.06
CA ALA A 116 -18.41 -6.89 -15.69
C ALA A 116 -18.89 -6.40 -14.31
N LEU A 117 -17.99 -6.37 -13.33
CA LEU A 117 -18.31 -5.85 -11.99
C LEU A 117 -18.65 -4.35 -12.05
N ALA A 118 -17.91 -3.55 -12.83
CA ALA A 118 -18.16 -2.12 -12.98
C ALA A 118 -19.58 -1.87 -13.54
N GLN A 119 -19.96 -2.57 -14.61
CA GLN A 119 -21.29 -2.47 -15.21
C GLN A 119 -22.41 -2.87 -14.23
N GLN A 120 -22.21 -3.95 -13.46
CA GLN A 120 -23.15 -4.38 -12.44
C GLN A 120 -23.34 -3.31 -11.37
N LEU A 121 -22.24 -2.75 -10.85
CA LEU A 121 -22.28 -1.70 -9.82
C LEU A 121 -22.95 -0.41 -10.34
N GLU A 122 -22.68 -0.03 -11.59
CA GLU A 122 -23.34 1.11 -12.25
C GLU A 122 -24.86 0.90 -12.37
N ALA A 123 -25.30 -0.28 -12.76
CA ALA A 123 -26.71 -0.62 -12.85
C ALA A 123 -27.43 -0.56 -11.49
N GLU A 124 -26.69 -0.78 -10.40
CA GLU A 124 -27.18 -0.66 -9.02
C GLU A 124 -27.03 0.77 -8.45
N GLY A 125 -26.52 1.73 -9.22
CA GLY A 125 -26.28 3.10 -8.77
C GLY A 125 -25.10 3.24 -7.79
N ILE A 126 -24.19 2.26 -7.75
CA ILE A 126 -23.01 2.27 -6.90
C ILE A 126 -21.85 2.95 -7.62
N ALA A 127 -21.36 4.05 -7.06
CA ALA A 127 -20.26 4.80 -7.65
C ALA A 127 -18.98 3.97 -7.63
N ASN A 128 -18.37 3.82 -8.81
CA ASN A 128 -17.12 3.12 -9.00
C ASN A 128 -16.26 3.82 -10.04
N GLN A 129 -14.96 3.53 -10.06
CA GLN A 129 -14.01 4.11 -11.00
C GLN A 129 -12.85 3.15 -11.28
N ARG A 130 -12.60 2.84 -12.56
CA ARG A 130 -11.42 2.09 -12.98
C ARG A 130 -10.17 2.91 -12.71
N LEU A 131 -9.17 2.29 -12.08
CA LEU A 131 -7.90 2.93 -11.79
C LEU A 131 -6.95 2.80 -12.99
N LYS A 132 -6.07 3.77 -13.16
CA LYS A 132 -5.01 3.76 -14.19
C LYS A 132 -3.86 2.87 -13.71
N THR A 133 -4.02 1.57 -13.81
CA THR A 133 -3.01 0.57 -13.46
C THR A 133 -2.87 -0.46 -14.57
N SER A 134 -1.69 -1.08 -14.70
CA SER A 134 -1.42 -2.12 -15.69
C SER A 134 -1.66 -3.54 -15.14
N HIS A 135 -1.70 -3.70 -13.83
CA HIS A 135 -1.78 -5.00 -13.17
C HIS A 135 -2.80 -4.98 -12.03
N ALA A 136 -3.31 -6.17 -11.69
CA ALA A 136 -4.22 -6.38 -10.57
C ALA A 136 -3.46 -6.57 -9.25
N PHE A 137 -2.84 -5.50 -8.74
CA PHE A 137 -2.09 -5.56 -7.49
C PHE A 137 -2.96 -6.07 -6.34
N HIS A 138 -2.34 -6.76 -5.38
CA HIS A 138 -3.01 -7.28 -4.18
C HIS A 138 -4.20 -8.19 -4.51
N SER A 139 -4.01 -9.09 -5.47
CA SER A 139 -5.01 -10.09 -5.89
C SER A 139 -4.38 -11.46 -6.10
N ALA A 140 -5.21 -12.46 -6.38
CA ALA A 140 -4.74 -13.81 -6.74
C ALA A 140 -3.82 -13.81 -7.97
N MET A 141 -3.91 -12.80 -8.86
CA MET A 141 -3.01 -12.67 -10.01
C MET A 141 -1.55 -12.41 -9.62
N MET A 142 -1.28 -11.97 -8.39
CA MET A 142 0.09 -11.76 -7.87
C MET A 142 0.74 -13.05 -7.34
N GLU A 143 -0.02 -14.14 -7.18
CA GLU A 143 0.46 -15.41 -6.61
C GLU A 143 1.76 -15.93 -7.24
N PRO A 144 1.94 -15.90 -8.59
CA PRO A 144 3.18 -16.39 -9.20
C PRO A 144 4.44 -15.62 -8.80
N ALA A 145 4.30 -14.37 -8.35
CA ALA A 145 5.43 -13.55 -7.90
C ALA A 145 5.81 -13.80 -6.43
N VAL A 146 4.93 -14.39 -5.61
CA VAL A 146 5.13 -14.54 -4.16
C VAL A 146 6.37 -15.39 -3.86
N SER A 147 6.42 -16.65 -4.32
CA SER A 147 7.56 -17.54 -4.04
C SER A 147 8.91 -17.05 -4.59
N PRO A 148 9.01 -16.51 -5.83
CA PRO A 148 10.26 -15.90 -6.29
C PRO A 148 10.71 -14.73 -5.42
N PHE A 149 9.78 -13.89 -4.98
CA PHE A 149 10.06 -12.75 -4.12
C PHE A 149 10.47 -13.18 -2.71
N GLU A 150 9.78 -14.17 -2.11
CA GLU A 150 10.14 -14.75 -0.81
C GLU A 150 11.58 -15.28 -0.79
N ARG A 151 12.00 -16.02 -1.86
CA ARG A 151 13.38 -16.47 -1.99
C ARG A 151 14.40 -15.32 -2.06
N ALA A 152 14.01 -14.16 -2.55
CA ALA A 152 14.90 -13.00 -2.55
C ALA A 152 14.96 -12.35 -1.16
N VAL A 153 13.81 -12.20 -0.50
CA VAL A 153 13.75 -11.65 0.86
C VAL A 153 14.51 -12.52 1.86
N SER A 154 14.47 -13.87 1.73
CA SER A 154 15.18 -14.79 2.61
C SER A 154 16.71 -14.67 2.57
N ARG A 155 17.27 -13.94 1.59
CA ARG A 155 18.70 -13.63 1.48
C ARG A 155 19.07 -12.31 2.15
N VAL A 156 18.10 -11.56 2.62
CA VAL A 156 18.29 -10.28 3.31
C VAL A 156 18.32 -10.51 4.81
N ARG A 157 19.22 -9.84 5.50
CA ARG A 157 19.20 -9.81 6.96
C ARG A 157 18.06 -8.91 7.42
N LEU A 158 17.03 -9.53 7.99
CA LEU A 158 15.92 -8.84 8.62
C LEU A 158 16.18 -8.69 10.13
N SER A 159 15.66 -7.62 10.73
CA SER A 159 15.77 -7.29 12.15
C SER A 159 14.41 -6.82 12.68
N ALA A 160 14.23 -6.88 13.98
CA ALA A 160 13.08 -6.25 14.63
C ALA A 160 13.07 -4.73 14.39
N PRO A 161 11.90 -4.09 14.22
CA PRO A 161 11.81 -2.66 13.99
C PRO A 161 12.20 -1.86 15.23
N THR A 162 13.00 -0.80 15.06
CA THR A 162 13.37 0.13 16.15
C THR A 162 12.35 1.26 16.32
N ILE A 163 11.49 1.46 15.33
CA ILE A 163 10.35 2.37 15.37
C ILE A 163 9.11 1.52 15.05
N PRO A 164 8.03 1.62 15.83
CA PRO A 164 6.81 0.85 15.56
C PRO A 164 6.30 1.04 14.14
N ILE A 165 5.88 -0.04 13.49
CA ILE A 165 5.23 -0.02 12.17
C ILE A 165 3.82 -0.58 12.37
N VAL A 166 2.80 0.13 11.92
CA VAL A 166 1.46 -0.45 11.75
C VAL A 166 1.36 -0.99 10.33
N SER A 167 1.22 -2.30 10.23
CA SER A 167 1.21 -2.98 8.93
C SER A 167 -0.09 -2.74 8.17
N GLY A 168 0.03 -2.37 6.91
CA GLY A 168 -1.08 -2.32 5.97
C GLY A 168 -1.70 -3.69 5.68
N ARG A 169 -0.99 -4.80 5.93
CA ARG A 169 -1.51 -6.15 5.73
C ARG A 169 -2.55 -6.55 6.78
N THR A 170 -2.40 -6.09 8.03
CA THR A 170 -3.26 -6.48 9.15
C THR A 170 -4.00 -5.33 9.80
N GLY A 171 -3.57 -4.09 9.59
CA GLY A 171 -4.10 -2.92 10.27
C GLY A 171 -3.67 -2.80 11.74
N ARG A 172 -2.67 -3.58 12.19
CA ARG A 172 -2.17 -3.60 13.58
C ARG A 172 -0.64 -3.49 13.62
N PRO A 173 -0.04 -3.23 14.79
CA PRO A 173 1.42 -3.20 14.93
C PRO A 173 2.07 -4.48 14.42
N LEU A 174 3.13 -4.30 13.64
CA LEU A 174 3.99 -5.38 13.15
C LEU A 174 4.80 -5.94 14.31
N THR A 175 4.72 -7.25 14.52
CA THR A 175 5.53 -7.92 15.55
C THR A 175 6.95 -8.19 15.06
N ASP A 176 7.89 -8.40 15.98
CA ASP A 176 9.29 -8.74 15.66
C ASP A 176 9.38 -10.03 14.80
N ALA A 177 8.52 -11.00 15.12
CA ALA A 177 8.45 -12.26 14.37
C ALA A 177 7.99 -12.03 12.92
N GLU A 178 6.95 -11.22 12.72
CA GLU A 178 6.46 -10.85 11.39
C GLU A 178 7.48 -10.01 10.61
N ALA A 179 8.13 -9.05 11.27
CA ALA A 179 9.15 -8.20 10.67
C ALA A 179 10.36 -8.99 10.15
N THR A 180 10.68 -10.11 10.81
CA THR A 180 11.82 -10.97 10.48
C THR A 180 11.46 -12.19 9.63
N ASP A 181 10.18 -12.34 9.25
CA ASP A 181 9.69 -13.43 8.40
C ASP A 181 9.72 -13.06 6.91
N PRO A 182 10.55 -13.69 6.07
CA PRO A 182 10.55 -13.45 4.63
C PRO A 182 9.19 -13.68 3.96
N HIS A 183 8.42 -14.66 4.44
CA HIS A 183 7.10 -14.94 3.93
C HIS A 183 6.14 -13.77 4.17
N TRP A 184 6.25 -13.08 5.32
CA TRP A 184 5.44 -11.91 5.61
C TRP A 184 5.56 -10.83 4.52
N TRP A 185 6.79 -10.51 4.12
CA TRP A 185 7.08 -9.50 3.10
C TRP A 185 6.66 -9.93 1.70
N ALA A 186 6.74 -11.23 1.41
CA ALA A 186 6.33 -11.77 0.12
C ALA A 186 4.80 -11.84 -0.01
N ALA A 187 4.09 -12.27 1.02
CA ALA A 187 2.64 -12.37 1.02
C ALA A 187 1.97 -11.00 0.83
N GLN A 188 2.64 -9.91 1.21
CA GLN A 188 2.18 -8.54 0.98
C GLN A 188 1.89 -8.23 -0.51
N LEU A 189 2.53 -8.91 -1.48
CA LEU A 189 2.22 -8.72 -2.90
C LEU A 189 0.75 -9.03 -3.23
N ARG A 190 0.21 -10.03 -2.54
CA ARG A 190 -1.11 -10.61 -2.81
C ARG A 190 -2.18 -10.17 -1.83
N ASP A 191 -1.81 -9.97 -0.58
CA ASP A 191 -2.76 -9.72 0.50
C ASP A 191 -3.36 -8.31 0.41
N THR A 192 -4.59 -8.19 0.91
CA THR A 192 -5.32 -6.92 0.97
C THR A 192 -4.58 -5.87 1.78
N VAL A 193 -4.46 -4.66 1.25
CA VAL A 193 -3.94 -3.51 2.01
C VAL A 193 -5.08 -2.93 2.87
N ARG A 194 -4.98 -3.06 4.17
CA ARG A 194 -5.95 -2.61 5.19
C ARG A 194 -5.59 -1.23 5.73
N PHE A 195 -5.40 -0.27 4.83
CA PHE A 195 -4.90 1.06 5.20
C PHE A 195 -5.84 1.81 6.14
N ALA A 196 -7.16 1.70 5.93
CA ALA A 196 -8.14 2.31 6.82
C ALA A 196 -8.04 1.77 8.25
N ASP A 197 -7.85 0.44 8.41
CA ASP A 197 -7.70 -0.18 9.71
C ASP A 197 -6.41 0.27 10.40
N ALA A 198 -5.31 0.40 9.64
CA ALA A 198 -4.04 0.92 10.16
C ALA A 198 -4.18 2.36 10.67
N VAL A 199 -4.81 3.24 9.89
CA VAL A 199 -5.07 4.63 10.30
C VAL A 199 -5.98 4.68 11.53
N GLN A 200 -7.03 3.88 11.57
CA GLN A 200 -7.95 3.82 12.72
C GLN A 200 -7.25 3.31 13.97
N HIS A 201 -6.36 2.32 13.85
CA HIS A 201 -5.55 1.85 14.97
C HIS A 201 -4.67 2.97 15.53
N VAL A 202 -3.96 3.70 14.66
CA VAL A 202 -3.12 4.84 15.10
C VAL A 202 -3.95 5.89 15.83
N LEU A 203 -5.11 6.26 15.28
CA LEU A 203 -5.98 7.29 15.89
C LEU A 203 -6.68 6.82 17.16
N ALA A 204 -6.88 5.52 17.35
CA ALA A 204 -7.39 4.96 18.60
C ALA A 204 -6.37 5.04 19.72
N GLU A 205 -5.10 4.74 19.43
CA GLU A 205 -4.00 4.79 20.41
C GLU A 205 -3.50 6.23 20.65
N SER A 206 -3.50 7.06 19.60
CA SER A 206 -2.98 8.42 19.62
C SER A 206 -3.88 9.37 18.84
N PRO A 207 -4.99 9.86 19.45
CA PRO A 207 -6.00 10.66 18.75
C PRO A 207 -5.52 12.02 18.23
N ASP A 208 -4.41 12.52 18.76
CA ASP A 208 -3.81 13.81 18.37
C ASP A 208 -2.63 13.67 17.41
N SER A 209 -2.45 12.49 16.81
CA SER A 209 -1.39 12.25 15.85
C SER A 209 -1.45 13.21 14.67
N THR A 210 -0.28 13.68 14.25
CA THR A 210 -0.08 14.37 12.96
C THR A 210 0.49 13.39 11.95
N PHE A 211 -0.16 13.26 10.80
CA PHE A 211 0.31 12.41 9.70
C PHE A 211 1.13 13.23 8.72
N LEU A 212 2.32 12.74 8.43
CA LEU A 212 3.18 13.28 7.38
C LEU A 212 3.28 12.28 6.23
N GLU A 213 2.74 12.64 5.06
CA GLU A 213 2.92 11.85 3.84
C GLU A 213 4.31 12.08 3.29
N VAL A 214 5.10 11.00 3.23
CA VAL A 214 6.47 11.01 2.73
C VAL A 214 6.49 10.37 1.35
N GLY A 215 6.34 11.19 0.33
CA GLY A 215 6.22 10.77 -1.05
C GLY A 215 5.74 11.90 -1.96
N PRO A 216 5.59 11.64 -3.27
CA PRO A 216 5.02 12.61 -4.19
C PRO A 216 3.49 12.67 -4.07
N GLY A 217 2.94 13.88 -4.07
CA GLY A 217 1.50 14.13 -4.06
C GLY A 217 0.86 14.07 -2.68
N ARG A 218 -0.47 13.89 -2.65
CA ARG A 218 -1.32 14.02 -1.45
C ARG A 218 -2.34 12.88 -1.31
N ILE A 219 -2.05 11.72 -1.91
CA ILE A 219 -3.00 10.60 -1.98
C ILE A 219 -3.24 10.03 -0.59
N LEU A 220 -2.17 9.75 0.17
CA LEU A 220 -2.30 9.14 1.50
C LEU A 220 -2.90 10.12 2.51
N VAL A 221 -2.57 11.41 2.46
CA VAL A 221 -3.25 12.45 3.25
C VAL A 221 -4.77 12.40 3.04
N ASN A 222 -5.22 12.29 1.79
CA ASN A 222 -6.65 12.22 1.49
C ASN A 222 -7.27 10.89 1.98
N LEU A 223 -6.53 9.79 1.93
CA LEU A 223 -6.98 8.50 2.47
C LEU A 223 -7.05 8.51 3.99
N VAL A 224 -6.07 9.10 4.68
CA VAL A 224 -6.08 9.28 6.13
C VAL A 224 -7.32 10.05 6.57
N ARG A 225 -7.62 11.19 5.92
CA ARG A 225 -8.81 11.99 6.24
C ARG A 225 -10.11 11.23 6.04
N ARG A 226 -10.19 10.33 5.04
CA ARG A 226 -11.37 9.49 4.77
C ARG A 226 -11.47 8.29 5.71
N ALA A 227 -10.36 7.77 6.20
CA ALA A 227 -10.31 6.66 7.15
C ALA A 227 -10.58 7.12 8.59
N ALA A 228 -10.31 8.38 8.89
CA ALA A 228 -10.49 8.96 10.22
C ALA A 228 -11.97 9.02 10.63
N PRO A 229 -12.26 8.87 11.95
CA PRO A 229 -13.61 9.07 12.46
C PRO A 229 -14.14 10.48 12.18
N ALA A 230 -15.43 10.61 11.84
CA ALA A 230 -16.06 11.87 11.42
C ALA A 230 -15.96 13.02 12.45
N ARG A 231 -15.68 12.72 13.72
CA ARG A 231 -15.65 13.72 14.81
C ARG A 231 -14.41 14.58 14.88
N LYS A 232 -13.28 14.13 14.34
CA LYS A 232 -12.00 14.86 14.38
C LYS A 232 -11.12 14.45 13.20
N ALA A 233 -10.97 15.34 12.23
CA ALA A 233 -9.98 15.15 11.17
C ALA A 233 -8.56 15.30 11.76
N PRO A 234 -7.66 14.34 11.56
CA PRO A 234 -6.27 14.45 12.02
C PRO A 234 -5.52 15.55 11.25
N ALA A 235 -4.51 16.12 11.88
CA ALA A 235 -3.56 16.97 11.19
C ALA A 235 -2.80 16.13 10.15
N CYS A 236 -2.75 16.62 8.91
CA CYS A 236 -2.08 15.92 7.81
C CYS A 236 -1.28 16.90 6.97
N VAL A 237 -0.03 16.56 6.69
CA VAL A 237 0.92 17.32 5.89
C VAL A 237 1.45 16.43 4.77
N ALA A 238 1.59 16.96 3.56
CA ALA A 238 2.27 16.29 2.45
C ALA A 238 3.69 16.87 2.30
N SER A 239 4.67 16.03 2.03
CA SER A 239 6.08 16.47 1.83
C SER A 239 6.28 17.21 0.51
N LEU A 240 5.58 16.78 -0.53
CA LEU A 240 5.60 17.41 -1.85
C LEU A 240 4.17 17.66 -2.28
N GLU A 241 3.93 18.86 -2.79
CA GLU A 241 2.66 19.20 -3.43
C GLU A 241 2.63 18.65 -4.86
N SER A 242 1.43 18.42 -5.41
CA SER A 242 1.29 18.08 -6.81
C SER A 242 1.71 19.27 -7.68
N ALA A 243 2.31 18.98 -8.83
CA ALA A 243 2.65 20.03 -9.81
C ALA A 243 1.40 20.72 -10.39
N ASP A 244 0.22 20.19 -10.14
CA ASP A 244 -1.08 20.70 -10.62
C ASP A 244 -1.82 21.53 -9.56
N ASP A 245 -1.24 21.73 -8.37
CA ASP A 245 -1.68 22.64 -7.31
C ASP A 245 -0.94 23.99 -7.42
#